data_8acdc45fb0e54ea66e2ca3b2786c6bb7
#
_entry.id   8acdc45fb0e54ea66e2ca3b2786c6bb7
#
_cell.length_a   1.000
_cell.length_b   1.000
_cell.length_c   1.000
_cell.angle_alpha   90.00
_cell.angle_beta   90.00
_cell.angle_gamma   90.00
#
_symmetry.space_group_name_H-M   'P 1'
#
loop_
_entity.id
_entity.type
_entity.pdbx_description
1 polymer ?
#
loop_
_entity_poly.entity_id
_entity_poly.type
_entity_poly.pdbx_seq_one_letter_code
_entity_poly.pdbx_strand_id
1 'polypeptide(L)'
;MPRMKLPFVLVWVLLSIFGAVALAHVVGLVNPQKKVNGLWLVVAAACIYVLAYRFYGRWLARHVVQLDDARLTPAVRLNDGVNFHPTNRVVLFGHHFAAIAGAGPLLGPVLAAQFGFLPGFLWLVIGAVLAGAVQDF
;
A
#
# COMPACT_ATOMS: atom_id res chain seq x y z
N MET A 1 -9.41 14.61 -19.44
CA MET A 1 -9.52 13.39 -18.62
C MET A 1 -10.25 12.33 -19.45
N PRO A 2 -9.70 11.17 -19.73
CA PRO A 2 -10.46 10.12 -20.41
C PRO A 2 -11.62 9.72 -19.51
N ARG A 3 -12.84 9.76 -20.06
CA ARG A 3 -14.06 9.30 -19.35
C ARG A 3 -13.85 7.84 -18.97
N MET A 4 -13.81 7.53 -17.69
CA MET A 4 -13.74 6.15 -17.22
C MET A 4 -14.99 5.43 -17.73
N LYS A 5 -14.77 4.27 -18.39
CA LYS A 5 -15.89 3.46 -18.90
C LYS A 5 -16.72 2.98 -17.70
N LEU A 6 -18.03 3.00 -17.84
CA LEU A 6 -19.00 2.61 -16.79
C LEU A 6 -18.62 1.30 -16.05
N PRO A 7 -18.23 0.20 -16.74
CA PRO A 7 -17.83 -1.03 -16.06
C PRO A 7 -16.60 -0.85 -15.16
N PHE A 8 -15.69 0.05 -15.53
CA PHE A 8 -14.50 0.32 -14.73
C PHE A 8 -14.83 1.08 -13.44
N VAL A 9 -15.78 2.02 -13.48
CA VAL A 9 -16.27 2.71 -12.27
C VAL A 9 -16.97 1.73 -11.35
N LEU A 10 -17.79 0.85 -11.91
CA LEU A 10 -18.52 -0.18 -11.14
C LEU A 10 -17.57 -1.07 -10.34
N VAL A 11 -16.46 -1.53 -10.93
CA VAL A 11 -15.45 -2.35 -10.24
C VAL A 11 -14.90 -1.64 -9.01
N TRP A 12 -14.57 -0.34 -9.11
CA TRP A 12 -14.02 0.40 -7.97
C TRP A 12 -15.06 0.67 -6.88
N VAL A 13 -16.31 0.90 -7.26
CA VAL A 13 -17.41 1.04 -6.31
C VAL A 13 -17.66 -0.26 -5.56
N LEU A 14 -17.72 -1.39 -6.27
CA LEU A 14 -17.89 -2.71 -5.65
C LEU A 14 -16.73 -3.05 -4.71
N LEU A 15 -15.48 -2.78 -5.12
CA LEU A 15 -14.30 -2.98 -4.28
C LEU A 15 -14.36 -2.11 -3.02
N SER A 16 -14.81 -0.88 -3.14
CA SER A 16 -14.97 0.04 -2.00
C SER A 16 -16.02 -0.45 -1.02
N ILE A 17 -17.17 -0.90 -1.52
CA ILE A 17 -18.25 -1.46 -0.69
C ILE A 17 -17.76 -2.73 0.02
N PHE A 18 -17.13 -3.64 -0.72
CA PHE A 18 -16.61 -4.89 -0.17
C PHE A 18 -15.54 -4.64 0.90
N GLY A 19 -14.63 -3.72 0.65
CA GLY A 19 -13.60 -3.31 1.62
C GLY A 19 -14.20 -2.67 2.89
N ALA A 20 -15.24 -1.84 2.72
CA ALA A 20 -15.96 -1.25 3.84
C ALA A 20 -16.68 -2.30 4.70
N VAL A 21 -17.33 -3.29 4.06
CA VAL A 21 -17.97 -4.41 4.76
C VAL A 21 -16.92 -5.26 5.49
N ALA A 22 -15.79 -5.56 4.86
CA ALA A 22 -14.70 -6.28 5.50
C ALA A 22 -14.15 -5.53 6.71
N LEU A 23 -13.92 -4.23 6.58
CA LEU A 23 -13.46 -3.39 7.69
C LEU A 23 -14.49 -3.33 8.82
N ALA A 24 -15.78 -3.21 8.50
CA ALA A 24 -16.85 -3.22 9.49
C ALA A 24 -16.89 -4.52 10.31
N HIS A 25 -16.57 -5.66 9.68
CA HIS A 25 -16.40 -6.93 10.40
C HIS A 25 -15.17 -6.91 11.32
N VAL A 26 -14.05 -6.37 10.85
CA VAL A 26 -12.80 -6.28 11.63
C VAL A 26 -12.98 -5.42 12.87
N VAL A 27 -13.63 -4.28 12.75
CA VAL A 27 -13.87 -3.36 13.88
C VAL A 27 -15.07 -3.76 14.75
N GLY A 28 -15.75 -4.86 14.44
CA GLY A 28 -16.84 -5.41 15.26
C GLY A 28 -18.19 -4.71 15.10
N LEU A 29 -18.36 -3.83 14.10
CA LEU A 29 -19.64 -3.14 13.87
C LEU A 29 -20.76 -4.07 13.43
N VAL A 30 -20.44 -5.14 12.69
CA VAL A 30 -21.45 -6.08 12.14
C VAL A 30 -21.79 -7.17 13.14
N ASN A 31 -20.81 -7.65 13.90
CA ASN A 31 -21.02 -8.76 14.85
C ASN A 31 -20.04 -8.67 16.05
N PRO A 32 -20.35 -7.85 17.06
CA PRO A 32 -19.46 -7.57 18.20
C PRO A 32 -19.11 -8.83 19.03
N GLN A 33 -19.99 -9.85 19.01
CA GLN A 33 -19.85 -11.08 19.81
C GLN A 33 -18.96 -12.14 19.14
N LYS A 34 -18.66 -12.00 17.85
CA LYS A 34 -17.96 -13.01 17.09
C LYS A 34 -16.47 -12.69 17.01
N LYS A 35 -15.62 -13.69 17.29
CA LYS A 35 -14.17 -13.57 17.07
C LYS A 35 -13.90 -13.23 15.61
N VAL A 36 -13.05 -12.23 15.39
CA VAL A 36 -12.66 -11.81 14.04
C VAL A 36 -11.82 -12.91 13.40
N ASN A 37 -12.22 -13.33 12.22
CA ASN A 37 -11.44 -14.26 11.43
C ASN A 37 -10.30 -13.50 10.73
N GLY A 38 -9.07 -14.04 10.79
CA GLY A 38 -7.89 -13.46 10.14
C GLY A 38 -8.08 -13.19 8.63
N LEU A 39 -8.94 -13.94 7.96
CA LEU A 39 -9.29 -13.71 6.56
C LEU A 39 -9.87 -12.30 6.34
N TRP A 40 -10.74 -11.81 7.23
CA TRP A 40 -11.30 -10.47 7.13
C TRP A 40 -10.26 -9.37 7.28
N LEU A 41 -9.22 -9.59 8.10
CA LEU A 41 -8.07 -8.68 8.23
C LEU A 41 -7.33 -8.55 6.89
N VAL A 42 -7.01 -9.69 6.27
CA VAL A 42 -6.31 -9.73 4.97
C VAL A 42 -7.15 -9.10 3.87
N VAL A 43 -8.43 -9.42 3.80
CA VAL A 43 -9.35 -8.87 2.79
C VAL A 43 -9.51 -7.37 2.95
N ALA A 44 -9.72 -6.88 4.18
CA ALA A 44 -9.84 -5.46 4.45
C ALA A 44 -8.56 -4.71 4.06
N ALA A 45 -7.38 -5.19 4.48
CA ALA A 45 -6.09 -4.60 4.12
C ALA A 45 -5.87 -4.58 2.61
N ALA A 46 -6.10 -5.69 1.93
CA ALA A 46 -5.93 -5.79 0.47
C ALA A 46 -6.83 -4.79 -0.29
N CYS A 47 -8.11 -4.69 0.08
CA CYS A 47 -9.03 -3.73 -0.53
C CYS A 47 -8.57 -2.29 -0.30
N ILE A 48 -8.15 -1.95 0.94
CA ILE A 48 -7.68 -0.61 1.27
C ILE A 48 -6.40 -0.28 0.48
N TYR A 49 -5.43 -1.19 0.41
CA TYR A 49 -4.19 -0.96 -0.33
C TYR A 49 -4.41 -0.79 -1.83
N VAL A 50 -5.27 -1.60 -2.44
CA VAL A 50 -5.60 -1.47 -3.87
C VAL A 50 -6.30 -0.12 -4.15
N LEU A 51 -7.22 0.29 -3.29
CA LEU A 51 -7.89 1.59 -3.41
C LEU A 51 -6.91 2.75 -3.18
N ALA A 52 -6.07 2.66 -2.14
CA ALA A 52 -5.06 3.66 -1.84
C ALA A 52 -4.05 3.80 -2.99
N TYR A 53 -3.54 2.70 -3.51
CA TYR A 53 -2.65 2.70 -4.67
C TYR A 53 -3.30 3.38 -5.88
N ARG A 54 -4.56 3.07 -6.15
CA ARG A 54 -5.27 3.59 -7.32
C ARG A 54 -5.61 5.07 -7.24
N PHE A 55 -6.01 5.55 -6.06
CA PHE A 55 -6.49 6.91 -5.87
C PHE A 55 -5.44 7.80 -5.20
N TYR A 56 -4.99 7.42 -4.01
CA TYR A 56 -4.05 8.21 -3.23
C TYR A 56 -2.65 8.22 -3.85
N GLY A 57 -2.10 7.07 -4.20
CA GLY A 57 -0.78 6.98 -4.86
C GLY A 57 -0.75 7.75 -6.18
N ARG A 58 -1.82 7.67 -6.98
CA ARG A 58 -1.92 8.45 -8.21
C ARG A 58 -2.05 9.95 -7.97
N TRP A 59 -2.77 10.36 -6.95
CA TRP A 59 -2.86 11.76 -6.54
C TRP A 59 -1.50 12.28 -6.09
N LEU A 60 -0.81 11.52 -5.24
CA LEU A 60 0.53 11.83 -4.74
C LEU A 60 1.53 12.00 -5.89
N ALA A 61 1.58 11.02 -6.81
CA ALA A 61 2.47 11.03 -7.97
C ALA A 61 2.29 12.28 -8.85
N ARG A 62 1.04 12.74 -9.02
CA ARG A 62 0.73 13.85 -9.92
C ARG A 62 0.84 15.22 -9.29
N HIS A 63 0.46 15.38 -8.01
CA HIS A 63 0.31 16.68 -7.38
C HIS A 63 1.43 16.99 -6.41
N VAL A 64 2.02 15.99 -5.78
CA VAL A 64 3.08 16.18 -4.78
C VAL A 64 4.45 15.93 -5.39
N VAL A 65 4.67 14.74 -5.92
CA VAL A 65 5.95 14.33 -6.49
C VAL A 65 6.16 14.90 -7.89
N GLN A 66 5.06 15.14 -8.63
CA GLN A 66 5.08 15.68 -10.01
C GLN A 66 6.01 14.85 -10.91
N LEU A 67 5.77 13.54 -10.96
CA LEU A 67 6.55 12.63 -11.78
C LEU A 67 6.52 13.06 -13.25
N ASP A 68 7.71 13.17 -13.85
CA ASP A 68 7.90 13.46 -15.26
C ASP A 68 8.60 12.27 -15.92
N ASP A 69 7.87 11.54 -16.76
CA ASP A 69 8.37 10.36 -17.46
C ASP A 69 9.44 10.71 -18.51
N ALA A 70 9.54 11.97 -18.92
CA ALA A 70 10.58 12.43 -19.85
C ALA A 70 11.93 12.68 -19.14
N ARG A 71 11.94 12.77 -17.82
CA ARG A 71 13.15 13.01 -17.03
C ARG A 71 14.00 11.75 -16.92
N LEU A 72 15.21 11.80 -17.44
CA LEU A 72 16.18 10.73 -17.27
C LEU A 72 16.55 10.54 -15.81
N THR A 73 16.50 9.30 -15.34
CA THR A 73 16.93 8.95 -13.98
C THR A 73 18.44 9.16 -13.79
N PRO A 74 18.91 9.43 -12.57
CA PRO A 74 20.35 9.56 -12.30
C PRO A 74 21.16 8.34 -12.77
N ALA A 75 20.61 7.12 -12.62
CA ALA A 75 21.25 5.89 -13.07
C ALA A 75 21.53 5.86 -14.57
N VAL A 76 20.69 6.54 -15.38
CA VAL A 76 20.90 6.66 -16.84
C VAL A 76 21.78 7.86 -17.17
N ARG A 77 21.53 9.01 -16.56
CA ARG A 77 22.22 10.27 -16.86
C ARG A 77 23.68 10.27 -16.39
N LEU A 78 23.96 9.67 -15.24
CA LEU A 78 25.28 9.66 -14.60
C LEU A 78 25.94 8.28 -14.65
N ASN A 79 25.50 7.43 -15.58
CA ASN A 79 25.99 6.06 -15.69
C ASN A 79 27.53 6.02 -15.80
N ASP A 80 28.17 5.54 -14.74
CA ASP A 80 29.62 5.32 -14.65
C ASP A 80 29.98 3.82 -14.62
N GLY A 81 28.96 2.96 -14.67
CA GLY A 81 29.10 1.50 -14.59
C GLY A 81 29.46 0.97 -13.20
N VAL A 82 29.65 1.82 -12.20
CA VAL A 82 30.07 1.45 -10.83
C VAL A 82 29.04 1.92 -9.82
N ASN A 83 28.86 3.24 -9.66
CA ASN A 83 27.93 3.83 -8.68
C ASN A 83 26.53 4.06 -9.25
N PHE A 84 26.47 4.42 -10.53
CA PHE A 84 25.24 4.66 -11.26
C PHE A 84 25.13 3.67 -12.42
N HIS A 85 24.30 2.66 -12.24
CA HIS A 85 24.08 1.62 -13.23
C HIS A 85 22.59 1.34 -13.41
N PRO A 86 22.03 1.43 -14.63
CA PRO A 86 20.66 1.04 -14.89
C PRO A 86 20.42 -0.42 -14.56
N THR A 87 19.52 -0.67 -13.60
CA THR A 87 19.27 -2.00 -13.07
C THR A 87 17.90 -2.52 -13.54
N ASN A 88 17.78 -3.83 -13.69
CA ASN A 88 16.53 -4.48 -14.03
C ASN A 88 15.48 -4.24 -12.93
N ARG A 89 14.24 -3.96 -13.33
CA ARG A 89 13.12 -3.66 -12.41
C ARG A 89 12.87 -4.75 -11.37
N VAL A 90 13.02 -6.03 -11.75
CA VAL A 90 12.82 -7.17 -10.83
C VAL A 90 13.90 -7.20 -9.76
N VAL A 91 15.16 -6.96 -10.14
CA VAL A 91 16.28 -6.89 -9.20
C VAL A 91 16.10 -5.72 -8.25
N LEU A 92 15.73 -4.55 -8.78
CA LEU A 92 15.48 -3.35 -7.99
C LEU A 92 14.33 -3.56 -6.99
N PHE A 93 13.22 -4.15 -7.45
CA PHE A 93 12.10 -4.51 -6.60
C PHE A 93 12.51 -5.50 -5.50
N GLY A 94 13.27 -6.55 -5.85
CA GLY A 94 13.75 -7.54 -4.87
C GLY A 94 14.66 -6.92 -3.80
N HIS A 95 15.53 -5.99 -4.20
CA HIS A 95 16.40 -5.28 -3.27
C HIS A 95 15.61 -4.36 -2.33
N HIS A 96 14.66 -3.59 -2.87
CA HIS A 96 13.78 -2.74 -2.10
C HIS A 96 12.93 -3.54 -1.11
N PHE A 97 12.32 -4.64 -1.57
CA PHE A 97 11.56 -5.56 -0.72
C PHE A 97 12.41 -6.16 0.41
N ALA A 98 13.64 -6.58 0.11
CA ALA A 98 14.55 -7.12 1.12
C ALA A 98 14.93 -6.09 2.19
N ALA A 99 15.09 -4.83 1.81
CA ALA A 99 15.35 -3.73 2.75
C ALA A 99 14.15 -3.47 3.67
N ILE A 100 12.92 -3.52 3.15
CA ILE A 100 11.68 -3.34 3.93
C ILE A 100 11.43 -4.57 4.84
N ALA A 101 11.72 -5.79 4.38
CA ALA A 101 11.50 -7.03 5.13
C ALA A 101 12.55 -7.29 6.23
N GLY A 102 13.18 -6.25 6.73
CA GLY A 102 14.15 -6.34 7.84
C GLY A 102 13.53 -6.68 9.20
N ALA A 103 14.37 -6.84 10.21
CA ALA A 103 13.95 -7.26 11.56
C ALA A 103 12.94 -6.30 12.22
N GLY A 104 13.07 -4.99 12.01
CA GLY A 104 12.16 -3.99 12.55
C GLY A 104 10.71 -4.18 12.11
N PRO A 105 10.43 -4.22 10.80
CA PRO A 105 9.08 -4.47 10.27
C PRO A 105 8.49 -5.82 10.64
N LEU A 106 9.30 -6.83 10.94
CA LEU A 106 8.81 -8.14 11.40
C LEU A 106 8.47 -8.13 12.90
N LEU A 107 9.33 -7.54 13.73
CA LEU A 107 9.15 -7.51 15.19
C LEU A 107 8.13 -6.47 15.64
N GLY A 108 8.05 -5.33 14.95
CA GLY A 108 7.14 -4.25 15.28
C GLY A 108 5.67 -4.67 15.39
N PRO A 109 5.09 -5.34 14.39
CA PRO A 109 3.73 -5.85 14.44
C PRO A 109 3.49 -6.88 15.55
N VAL A 110 4.47 -7.74 15.84
CA VAL A 110 4.39 -8.73 16.93
C VAL A 110 4.32 -8.03 18.29
N LEU A 111 5.14 -7.01 18.50
CA LEU A 111 5.11 -6.21 19.72
C LEU A 111 3.81 -5.39 19.81
N ALA A 112 3.37 -4.81 18.71
CA ALA A 112 2.11 -4.05 18.66
C ALA A 112 0.89 -4.93 18.97
N ALA A 113 0.92 -6.22 18.64
CA ALA A 113 -0.15 -7.17 18.94
C ALA A 113 -0.38 -7.36 20.46
N GLN A 114 0.59 -7.03 21.31
CA GLN A 114 0.45 -7.07 22.77
C GLN A 114 -0.58 -6.04 23.28
N PHE A 115 -0.81 -4.96 22.54
CA PHE A 115 -1.82 -3.93 22.82
C PHE A 115 -3.20 -4.26 22.23
N GLY A 116 -3.37 -5.45 21.70
CA GLY A 116 -4.56 -5.88 20.99
C GLY A 116 -4.41 -5.81 19.46
N PHE A 117 -5.16 -6.66 18.75
CA PHE A 117 -5.00 -6.77 17.30
C PHE A 117 -5.50 -5.52 16.54
N LEU A 118 -6.57 -4.89 17.01
CA LEU A 118 -7.24 -3.81 16.28
C LEU A 118 -6.38 -2.53 16.19
N PRO A 119 -5.79 -2.00 17.29
CA PRO A 119 -4.90 -0.85 17.21
C PRO A 119 -3.69 -1.12 16.31
N GLY A 120 -3.06 -2.28 16.45
CA GLY A 120 -1.92 -2.68 15.60
C GLY A 120 -2.31 -2.79 14.13
N PHE A 121 -3.43 -3.42 13.81
CA PHE A 121 -3.92 -3.55 12.45
C PHE A 121 -4.22 -2.19 11.81
N LEU A 122 -4.95 -1.32 12.50
CA LEU A 122 -5.27 0.01 11.99
C LEU A 122 -4.02 0.85 11.78
N TRP A 123 -3.07 0.80 12.72
CA TRP A 123 -1.79 1.51 12.59
C TRP A 123 -1.00 1.05 11.37
N LEU A 124 -0.90 -0.28 11.15
CA LEU A 124 -0.20 -0.83 9.99
C LEU A 124 -0.86 -0.42 8.67
N VAL A 125 -2.19 -0.51 8.59
CA VAL A 125 -2.92 -0.18 7.35
C VAL A 125 -2.82 1.33 7.05
N ILE A 126 -3.07 2.17 8.04
CA ILE A 126 -3.00 3.63 7.88
C ILE A 126 -1.56 4.09 7.63
N GLY A 127 -0.60 3.55 8.38
CA GLY A 127 0.82 3.87 8.24
C GLY A 127 1.36 3.50 6.87
N ALA A 128 1.04 2.31 6.37
CA ALA A 128 1.47 1.89 5.03
C ALA A 128 0.86 2.76 3.92
N VAL A 129 -0.42 3.16 4.05
CA VAL A 129 -1.07 4.04 3.07
C VAL A 129 -0.50 5.45 3.09
N LEU A 130 -0.41 6.07 4.27
CA LEU A 130 -0.08 7.50 4.37
C LEU A 130 1.44 7.75 4.39
N ALA A 131 2.18 7.00 5.20
CA ALA A 131 3.62 7.20 5.36
C ALA A 131 4.44 6.35 4.38
N GLY A 132 4.12 5.07 4.23
CA GLY A 132 4.82 4.16 3.32
C GLY A 132 4.79 4.66 1.88
N ALA A 133 3.61 5.05 1.38
CA ALA A 133 3.49 5.57 0.02
C ALA A 133 4.31 6.85 -0.23
N VAL A 134 4.52 7.68 0.79
CA VAL A 134 5.37 8.89 0.67
C VAL A 134 6.85 8.54 0.70
N GLN A 135 7.23 7.57 1.52
CA GLN A 135 8.62 7.14 1.66
C GLN A 135 9.15 6.44 0.41
N ASP A 136 8.27 5.72 -0.30
CA ASP A 136 8.64 4.88 -1.44
C ASP A 136 8.66 5.64 -2.78
N PHE A 137 8.27 6.91 -2.81
CA PHE A 137 8.41 7.80 -3.97
C PHE A 137 9.77 8.51 -3.97
#